data_28b24d0a11d26a93081a52e88db93459
#
_entry.id   28b24d0a11d26a93081a52e88db93459
#
_cell.length_a   1.000
_cell.length_b   1.000
_cell.length_c   1.000
_cell.angle_alpha   90.00
_cell.angle_beta   90.00
_cell.angle_gamma   90.00
#
_symmetry.space_group_name_H-M   'P 1'
#
loop_
_entity.id
_entity.type
_entity.pdbx_description
1 polymer ?
#
loop_
_entity_poly.entity_id
_entity_poly.type
_entity_poly.pdbx_seq_one_letter_code
_entity_poly.pdbx_strand_id
1 'polypeptide(L)'
;MSGVSTGTVDRILHNRGKVSEEAQKKVEKVLKEIDYHPNLIARSLALKKNYHFITLIPSFAKGEYWDKLCEGIDKAEQELFSYNVEVERMCFNQYDKSSFDELIPRIEKADCQGVVIATQFHDSVVKLASRLDQLQIPYILIDAFIENTNCVAYYGTNSYDSGYIAGRLLYEQINPTENIAIFRFIRKGEMQVTQVMKREEGFRNYLAEKNYDGRIYSVQLHADEPEKNISILNTFLEEHKEVN
;
A
#
# COMPACT_ATOMS: atom_id res chain seq x y z
N MET A 1 -19.84 26.29 -33.08
CA MET A 1 -18.57 25.85 -32.53
C MET A 1 -17.88 24.88 -33.46
N SER A 2 -17.97 23.54 -33.29
CA SER A 2 -17.23 22.57 -34.13
C SER A 2 -17.83 22.32 -35.53
N GLY A 3 -19.08 22.74 -35.80
CA GLY A 3 -19.81 22.45 -37.04
C GLY A 3 -20.15 20.96 -37.25
N VAL A 4 -20.04 20.16 -36.21
CA VAL A 4 -20.31 18.71 -36.20
C VAL A 4 -21.59 18.42 -35.42
N SER A 5 -22.36 17.38 -35.78
CA SER A 5 -23.63 17.07 -35.10
C SER A 5 -23.40 16.69 -33.63
N THR A 6 -24.37 16.98 -32.78
CA THR A 6 -24.32 16.63 -31.33
C THR A 6 -24.07 15.17 -31.10
N GLY A 7 -24.63 14.28 -31.90
CA GLY A 7 -24.40 12.82 -31.82
C GLY A 7 -22.97 12.42 -32.17
N THR A 8 -22.31 13.15 -33.09
CA THR A 8 -20.90 12.91 -33.42
C THR A 8 -19.98 13.45 -32.33
N VAL A 9 -20.31 14.60 -31.75
CA VAL A 9 -19.59 15.13 -30.58
C VAL A 9 -19.68 14.18 -29.40
N ASP A 10 -20.87 13.65 -29.11
CA ASP A 10 -21.07 12.65 -28.03
C ASP A 10 -20.22 11.39 -28.26
N ARG A 11 -20.16 10.89 -29.50
CA ARG A 11 -19.31 9.73 -29.83
C ARG A 11 -17.83 9.99 -29.61
N ILE A 12 -17.36 11.19 -29.96
CA ILE A 12 -15.96 11.58 -29.77
C ILE A 12 -15.64 11.73 -28.28
N LEU A 13 -16.50 12.43 -27.51
CA LEU A 13 -16.32 12.65 -26.08
C LEU A 13 -16.32 11.33 -25.27
N HIS A 14 -17.05 10.33 -25.75
CA HIS A 14 -17.20 9.04 -25.07
C HIS A 14 -16.47 7.87 -25.74
N ASN A 15 -15.66 8.17 -26.77
CA ASN A 15 -14.91 7.17 -27.53
C ASN A 15 -15.79 6.02 -28.06
N ARG A 16 -17.03 6.33 -28.54
CA ARG A 16 -18.02 5.36 -28.99
C ARG A 16 -18.14 5.34 -30.51
N GLY A 17 -17.81 4.22 -31.12
CA GLY A 17 -17.97 3.97 -32.55
C GLY A 17 -16.95 4.68 -33.43
N LYS A 18 -17.02 4.43 -34.74
CA LYS A 18 -16.12 5.02 -35.75
C LYS A 18 -16.63 6.42 -36.13
N VAL A 19 -15.78 7.40 -36.02
CA VAL A 19 -15.97 8.80 -36.47
C VAL A 19 -14.90 9.13 -37.51
N SER A 20 -15.18 10.07 -38.42
CA SER A 20 -14.17 10.53 -39.37
C SER A 20 -13.07 11.32 -38.70
N GLU A 21 -11.82 11.17 -39.15
CA GLU A 21 -10.67 11.91 -38.60
C GLU A 21 -10.87 13.42 -38.68
N GLU A 22 -11.55 13.90 -39.72
CA GLU A 22 -11.86 15.31 -39.89
C GLU A 22 -12.79 15.83 -38.79
N ALA A 23 -13.84 15.07 -38.44
CA ALA A 23 -14.76 15.41 -37.37
C ALA A 23 -14.06 15.37 -36.01
N GLN A 24 -13.20 14.37 -35.78
CA GLN A 24 -12.42 14.25 -34.55
C GLN A 24 -11.51 15.47 -34.34
N LYS A 25 -10.71 15.83 -35.34
CA LYS A 25 -9.81 17.01 -35.28
C LYS A 25 -10.57 18.31 -35.02
N LYS A 26 -11.75 18.50 -35.66
CA LYS A 26 -12.59 19.70 -35.44
C LYS A 26 -13.10 19.79 -34.00
N VAL A 27 -13.53 18.66 -33.41
CA VAL A 27 -14.05 18.66 -32.05
C VAL A 27 -12.91 18.82 -31.05
N GLU A 28 -11.79 18.12 -31.21
CA GLU A 28 -10.61 18.24 -30.35
C GLU A 28 -10.05 19.67 -30.32
N LYS A 29 -10.04 20.35 -31.47
CA LYS A 29 -9.63 21.77 -31.52
C LYS A 29 -10.54 22.65 -30.67
N VAL A 30 -11.86 22.49 -30.80
CA VAL A 30 -12.82 23.27 -29.98
C VAL A 30 -12.71 22.92 -28.50
N LEU A 31 -12.54 21.63 -28.14
CA LEU A 31 -12.37 21.24 -26.75
C LEU A 31 -11.14 21.88 -26.10
N LYS A 32 -10.02 21.98 -26.85
CA LYS A 32 -8.84 22.72 -26.41
C LYS A 32 -9.07 24.20 -26.27
N GLU A 33 -9.77 24.82 -27.25
CA GLU A 33 -10.05 26.28 -27.23
C GLU A 33 -10.93 26.71 -26.05
N ILE A 34 -11.86 25.84 -25.60
CA ILE A 34 -12.77 26.14 -24.48
C ILE A 34 -12.29 25.56 -23.16
N ASP A 35 -11.08 24.99 -23.12
CA ASP A 35 -10.52 24.30 -21.95
C ASP A 35 -11.52 23.31 -21.32
N TYR A 36 -12.11 22.48 -22.19
CA TYR A 36 -13.17 21.56 -21.77
C TYR A 36 -12.62 20.42 -20.90
N HIS A 37 -13.01 20.44 -19.64
CA HIS A 37 -12.82 19.32 -18.73
C HIS A 37 -14.14 18.55 -18.59
N PRO A 38 -14.13 17.21 -18.85
CA PRO A 38 -15.33 16.40 -18.64
C PRO A 38 -15.80 16.53 -17.19
N ASN A 39 -17.06 16.95 -17.00
CA ASN A 39 -17.65 16.95 -15.67
C ASN A 39 -17.92 15.48 -15.25
N LEU A 40 -17.00 14.93 -14.48
CA LEU A 40 -17.09 13.54 -14.00
C LEU A 40 -18.33 13.32 -13.13
N ILE A 41 -18.77 14.34 -12.39
CA ILE A 41 -20.00 14.29 -11.57
C ILE A 41 -21.22 14.13 -12.47
N ALA A 42 -21.36 14.99 -13.49
CA ALA A 42 -22.47 14.88 -14.44
C ALA A 42 -22.47 13.53 -15.18
N ARG A 43 -21.29 13.01 -15.48
CA ARG A 43 -21.14 11.68 -16.12
C ARG A 43 -21.53 10.55 -15.18
N SER A 44 -21.11 10.59 -13.91
CA SER A 44 -21.48 9.61 -12.88
C SER A 44 -22.99 9.58 -12.65
N LEU A 45 -23.60 10.76 -12.50
CA LEU A 45 -25.05 10.92 -12.36
C LEU A 45 -25.82 10.38 -13.58
N ALA A 46 -25.32 10.64 -14.80
CA ALA A 46 -25.96 10.16 -16.03
C ALA A 46 -25.85 8.63 -16.18
N LEU A 47 -24.77 8.00 -15.72
CA LEU A 47 -24.54 6.57 -15.83
C LEU A 47 -25.22 5.78 -14.71
N LYS A 48 -25.69 6.41 -13.64
CA LYS A 48 -26.26 5.75 -12.43
C LYS A 48 -25.42 4.55 -11.97
N LYS A 49 -24.11 4.62 -12.18
CA LYS A 49 -23.20 3.53 -11.84
C LYS A 49 -22.75 3.70 -10.38
N ASN A 50 -22.99 2.71 -9.56
CA ASN A 50 -22.42 2.62 -8.24
C ASN A 50 -21.04 1.98 -8.34
N TYR A 51 -20.09 2.48 -7.57
CA TYR A 51 -18.76 1.93 -7.47
C TYR A 51 -18.57 1.40 -6.05
N HIS A 52 -18.30 0.13 -5.93
CA HIS A 52 -18.05 -0.54 -4.67
C HIS A 52 -16.58 -0.96 -4.61
N PHE A 53 -15.85 -0.44 -3.62
CA PHE A 53 -14.47 -0.82 -3.34
C PHE A 53 -14.38 -1.54 -2.01
N ILE A 54 -13.46 -2.49 -1.91
CA ILE A 54 -13.17 -3.21 -0.68
C ILE A 54 -11.82 -2.76 -0.15
N THR A 55 -11.73 -2.47 1.15
CA THR A 55 -10.46 -2.29 1.85
C THR A 55 -10.22 -3.44 2.79
N LEU A 56 -9.09 -4.12 2.64
CA LEU A 56 -8.67 -5.24 3.48
C LEU A 56 -7.51 -4.78 4.35
N ILE A 57 -7.77 -4.50 5.61
CA ILE A 57 -6.84 -3.87 6.55
C ILE A 57 -6.85 -4.57 7.91
N PRO A 58 -5.75 -4.52 8.68
CA PRO A 58 -5.74 -5.04 10.03
C PRO A 58 -6.75 -4.34 10.95
N SER A 59 -7.30 -5.09 11.90
CA SER A 59 -8.01 -4.50 13.04
C SER A 59 -7.02 -3.69 13.88
N PHE A 60 -7.45 -2.53 14.38
CA PHE A 60 -6.61 -1.59 15.10
C PHE A 60 -7.34 -0.93 16.25
N ALA A 61 -6.58 -0.41 17.21
CA ALA A 61 -7.09 0.48 18.24
C ALA A 61 -6.88 1.96 17.84
N LYS A 62 -7.66 2.85 18.46
CA LYS A 62 -7.54 4.29 18.21
C LYS A 62 -6.14 4.80 18.54
N GLY A 63 -5.55 5.55 17.61
CA GLY A 63 -4.20 6.09 17.71
C GLY A 63 -3.09 5.20 17.16
N GLU A 64 -3.40 3.97 16.76
CA GLU A 64 -2.44 3.10 16.08
C GLU A 64 -2.21 3.51 14.61
N TYR A 65 -1.21 2.92 13.98
CA TYR A 65 -0.84 3.20 12.59
C TYR A 65 -2.03 3.11 11.61
N TRP A 66 -2.82 2.04 11.74
CA TRP A 66 -3.96 1.79 10.85
C TRP A 66 -5.14 2.74 11.07
N ASP A 67 -5.25 3.36 12.26
CA ASP A 67 -6.26 4.38 12.54
C ASP A 67 -6.14 5.58 11.60
N LYS A 68 -4.92 6.10 11.45
CA LYS A 68 -4.65 7.23 10.56
C LYS A 68 -4.88 6.92 9.08
N LEU A 69 -4.57 5.71 8.66
CA LEU A 69 -4.83 5.26 7.31
C LEU A 69 -6.32 5.16 7.04
N CYS A 70 -7.08 4.63 8.00
CA CYS A 70 -8.54 4.54 7.91
C CYS A 70 -9.23 5.91 7.90
N GLU A 71 -8.77 6.88 8.68
CA GLU A 71 -9.24 8.27 8.59
C GLU A 71 -9.08 8.81 7.16
N GLY A 72 -7.98 8.47 6.46
CA GLY A 72 -7.77 8.84 5.06
C GLY A 72 -8.76 8.16 4.10
N ILE A 73 -9.05 6.88 4.31
CA ILE A 73 -10.05 6.13 3.53
C ILE A 73 -11.45 6.74 3.74
N ASP A 74 -11.84 6.99 4.99
CA ASP A 74 -13.13 7.56 5.33
C ASP A 74 -13.32 8.96 4.70
N LYS A 75 -12.26 9.76 4.71
CA LYS A 75 -12.27 11.06 4.05
C LYS A 75 -12.42 10.94 2.54
N ALA A 76 -11.70 10.01 1.91
CA ALA A 76 -11.81 9.77 0.48
C ALA A 76 -13.22 9.29 0.10
N GLU A 77 -13.84 8.42 0.88
CA GLU A 77 -15.23 7.97 0.68
C GLU A 77 -16.20 9.15 0.76
N GLN A 78 -16.05 10.03 1.77
CA GLN A 78 -16.88 11.24 1.90
C GLN A 78 -16.73 12.18 0.70
N GLU A 79 -15.51 12.43 0.24
CA GLU A 79 -15.23 13.27 -0.93
C GLU A 79 -15.80 12.66 -2.23
N LEU A 80 -15.82 11.33 -2.32
CA LEU A 80 -16.31 10.60 -3.50
C LEU A 80 -17.79 10.21 -3.42
N PHE A 81 -18.50 10.56 -2.35
CA PHE A 81 -19.91 10.25 -2.16
C PHE A 81 -20.78 10.68 -3.35
N SER A 82 -20.53 11.88 -3.89
CA SER A 82 -21.25 12.42 -5.06
C SER A 82 -21.04 11.60 -6.34
N TYR A 83 -20.05 10.72 -6.37
CA TYR A 83 -19.74 9.82 -7.49
C TYR A 83 -20.33 8.43 -7.30
N ASN A 84 -21.18 8.23 -6.29
CA ASN A 84 -21.74 6.94 -5.88
C ASN A 84 -20.64 5.91 -5.58
N VAL A 85 -19.60 6.32 -4.87
CA VAL A 85 -18.54 5.45 -4.37
C VAL A 85 -18.90 5.01 -2.96
N GLU A 86 -18.84 3.71 -2.73
CA GLU A 86 -19.01 3.04 -1.44
C GLU A 86 -17.77 2.22 -1.14
N VAL A 87 -17.31 2.25 0.11
CA VAL A 87 -16.12 1.52 0.55
C VAL A 87 -16.48 0.53 1.65
N GLU A 88 -16.47 -0.76 1.34
CA GLU A 88 -16.60 -1.82 2.34
C GLU A 88 -15.27 -2.06 3.04
N ARG A 89 -15.25 -1.96 4.36
CA ARG A 89 -14.08 -2.26 5.16
C ARG A 89 -14.15 -3.68 5.69
N MET A 90 -13.20 -4.52 5.27
CA MET A 90 -12.98 -5.86 5.80
C MET A 90 -11.74 -5.87 6.67
N CYS A 91 -11.90 -6.23 7.94
CA CYS A 91 -10.81 -6.23 8.91
C CYS A 91 -10.37 -7.64 9.25
N PHE A 92 -9.05 -7.85 9.40
CA PHE A 92 -8.45 -9.10 9.85
C PHE A 92 -7.55 -8.87 11.08
N ASN A 93 -7.30 -9.93 11.83
CA ASN A 93 -6.36 -9.86 12.95
C ASN A 93 -4.92 -9.90 12.42
N GLN A 94 -4.14 -8.85 12.72
CA GLN A 94 -2.74 -8.74 12.26
C GLN A 94 -1.80 -9.83 12.82
N TYR A 95 -2.22 -10.59 13.81
CA TYR A 95 -1.45 -11.68 14.41
C TYR A 95 -1.96 -13.07 14.02
N ASP A 96 -3.04 -13.13 13.24
CA ASP A 96 -3.67 -14.39 12.81
C ASP A 96 -3.89 -14.40 11.30
N LYS A 97 -3.00 -15.13 10.61
CA LYS A 97 -3.06 -15.31 9.15
C LYS A 97 -4.38 -15.94 8.70
N SER A 98 -4.99 -16.81 9.50
CA SER A 98 -6.24 -17.49 9.13
C SER A 98 -7.38 -16.48 8.97
N SER A 99 -7.43 -15.44 9.81
CA SER A 99 -8.43 -14.38 9.74
C SER A 99 -8.36 -13.59 8.42
N PHE A 100 -7.19 -13.44 7.82
CA PHE A 100 -7.03 -12.88 6.48
C PHE A 100 -7.51 -13.86 5.42
N ASP A 101 -7.07 -15.11 5.49
CA ASP A 101 -7.39 -16.14 4.49
C ASP A 101 -8.90 -16.40 4.40
N GLU A 102 -9.66 -16.29 5.50
CA GLU A 102 -11.11 -16.41 5.55
C GLU A 102 -11.86 -15.30 4.79
N LEU A 103 -11.24 -14.14 4.59
CA LEU A 103 -11.82 -13.03 3.84
C LEU A 103 -11.67 -13.20 2.32
N ILE A 104 -10.69 -13.97 1.85
CA ILE A 104 -10.43 -14.19 0.41
C ILE A 104 -11.69 -14.65 -0.34
N PRO A 105 -12.42 -15.70 0.09
CA PRO A 105 -13.62 -16.16 -0.61
C PRO A 105 -14.77 -15.14 -0.61
N ARG A 106 -14.79 -14.22 0.36
CA ARG A 106 -15.80 -13.15 0.41
C ARG A 106 -15.49 -12.09 -0.65
N ILE A 107 -14.21 -11.71 -0.78
CA ILE A 107 -13.72 -10.75 -1.77
C ILE A 107 -13.92 -11.30 -3.19
N GLU A 108 -13.61 -12.58 -3.42
CA GLU A 108 -13.80 -13.24 -4.73
C GLU A 108 -15.26 -13.24 -5.21
N LYS A 109 -16.22 -13.27 -4.28
CA LYS A 109 -17.66 -13.28 -4.58
C LYS A 109 -18.28 -11.89 -4.60
N ALA A 110 -17.56 -10.87 -4.14
CA ALA A 110 -18.08 -9.52 -4.07
C ALA A 110 -18.11 -8.89 -5.47
N ASP A 111 -19.20 -8.19 -5.78
CA ASP A 111 -19.28 -7.33 -6.97
C ASP A 111 -18.59 -6.00 -6.67
N CYS A 112 -17.26 -5.99 -6.72
CA CYS A 112 -16.45 -4.80 -6.44
C CYS A 112 -15.64 -4.38 -7.66
N GLN A 113 -15.34 -3.09 -7.75
CA GLN A 113 -14.59 -2.49 -8.84
C GLN A 113 -13.11 -2.32 -8.50
N GLY A 114 -12.70 -2.66 -7.29
CA GLY A 114 -11.30 -2.64 -6.89
C GLY A 114 -11.10 -2.97 -5.42
N VAL A 115 -9.88 -3.38 -5.08
CA VAL A 115 -9.51 -3.78 -3.72
C VAL A 115 -8.26 -3.04 -3.25
N VAL A 116 -8.29 -2.50 -2.04
CA VAL A 116 -7.13 -1.95 -1.33
C VAL A 116 -6.66 -2.99 -0.33
N ILE A 117 -5.40 -3.43 -0.44
CA ILE A 117 -4.89 -4.56 0.34
C ILE A 117 -3.72 -4.13 1.22
N ALA A 118 -3.88 -4.23 2.54
CA ALA A 118 -2.76 -4.14 3.48
C ALA A 118 -1.90 -5.41 3.39
N THR A 119 -0.61 -5.23 3.16
CA THR A 119 0.33 -6.30 2.82
C THR A 119 0.95 -6.96 4.06
N GLN A 120 0.10 -7.33 5.04
CA GLN A 120 0.54 -7.87 6.32
C GLN A 120 1.05 -9.31 6.22
N PHE A 121 0.37 -10.18 5.46
CA PHE A 121 0.69 -11.59 5.26
C PHE A 121 1.06 -11.85 3.81
N HIS A 122 2.36 -11.84 3.51
CA HIS A 122 2.90 -11.91 2.15
C HIS A 122 2.24 -12.98 1.29
N ASP A 123 2.28 -14.25 1.73
CA ASP A 123 1.77 -15.37 0.94
C ASP A 123 0.26 -15.31 0.69
N SER A 124 -0.50 -14.82 1.69
CA SER A 124 -1.94 -14.64 1.57
C SER A 124 -2.28 -13.51 0.61
N VAL A 125 -1.49 -12.43 0.62
CA VAL A 125 -1.66 -11.32 -0.32
C VAL A 125 -1.32 -11.76 -1.74
N VAL A 126 -0.23 -12.51 -1.97
CA VAL A 126 0.12 -13.07 -3.28
C VAL A 126 -0.99 -13.99 -3.79
N LYS A 127 -1.56 -14.83 -2.92
CA LYS A 127 -2.70 -15.70 -3.27
C LYS A 127 -3.93 -14.87 -3.67
N LEU A 128 -4.29 -13.85 -2.88
CA LEU A 128 -5.42 -12.97 -3.19
C LEU A 128 -5.16 -12.19 -4.50
N ALA A 129 -3.97 -11.62 -4.67
CA ALA A 129 -3.58 -10.90 -5.88
C ALA A 129 -3.75 -11.76 -7.14
N SER A 130 -3.26 -13.01 -7.11
CA SER A 130 -3.45 -13.95 -8.23
C SER A 130 -4.92 -14.23 -8.53
N ARG A 131 -5.79 -14.28 -7.51
CA ARG A 131 -7.24 -14.46 -7.70
C ARG A 131 -7.90 -13.22 -8.30
N LEU A 132 -7.53 -12.04 -7.83
CA LEU A 132 -8.03 -10.78 -8.37
C LEU A 132 -7.60 -10.58 -9.83
N ASP A 133 -6.36 -10.96 -10.19
CA ASP A 133 -5.89 -10.97 -11.57
C ASP A 133 -6.74 -11.87 -12.46
N GLN A 134 -7.08 -13.09 -12.02
CA GLN A 134 -7.97 -14.01 -12.76
C GLN A 134 -9.38 -13.45 -12.94
N LEU A 135 -9.88 -12.73 -11.94
CA LEU A 135 -11.20 -12.08 -11.96
C LEU A 135 -11.18 -10.71 -12.66
N GLN A 136 -10.01 -10.23 -13.09
CA GLN A 136 -9.81 -8.90 -13.66
C GLN A 136 -10.28 -7.77 -12.74
N ILE A 137 -10.16 -7.96 -11.42
CA ILE A 137 -10.45 -6.94 -10.42
C ILE A 137 -9.14 -6.20 -10.10
N PRO A 138 -9.05 -4.89 -10.38
CA PRO A 138 -7.86 -4.10 -10.07
C PRO A 138 -7.68 -3.98 -8.57
N TYR A 139 -6.42 -3.95 -8.13
CA TYR A 139 -6.09 -3.77 -6.72
C TYR A 139 -4.86 -2.88 -6.54
N ILE A 140 -4.79 -2.25 -5.38
CA ILE A 140 -3.64 -1.51 -4.92
C ILE A 140 -3.09 -2.13 -3.64
N LEU A 141 -1.79 -2.03 -3.45
CA LEU A 141 -1.12 -2.48 -2.24
C LEU A 141 -0.78 -1.29 -1.35
N ILE A 142 -0.96 -1.46 -0.05
CA ILE A 142 -0.60 -0.46 0.95
C ILE A 142 0.30 -1.06 2.02
N ASP A 143 1.20 -0.25 2.57
CA ASP A 143 2.21 -0.57 3.59
C ASP A 143 3.48 -1.20 3.00
N ALA A 144 3.47 -2.44 2.48
CA ALA A 144 4.62 -3.07 1.85
C ALA A 144 4.42 -3.33 0.36
N PHE A 145 5.46 -3.13 -0.43
CA PHE A 145 5.48 -3.57 -1.82
C PHE A 145 5.75 -5.07 -1.91
N ILE A 146 4.93 -5.77 -2.69
CA ILE A 146 5.12 -7.18 -3.00
C ILE A 146 5.48 -7.31 -4.47
N GLU A 147 6.66 -7.83 -4.73
CA GLU A 147 7.17 -8.06 -6.09
C GLU A 147 6.33 -9.12 -6.83
N ASN A 148 6.35 -9.06 -8.15
CA ASN A 148 5.66 -10.01 -9.03
C ASN A 148 4.13 -10.05 -8.84
N THR A 149 3.54 -8.91 -8.48
CA THR A 149 2.09 -8.70 -8.48
C THR A 149 1.69 -7.70 -9.56
N ASN A 150 0.46 -7.82 -10.11
CA ASN A 150 -0.08 -6.90 -11.11
C ASN A 150 -0.87 -5.76 -10.46
N CYS A 151 -0.46 -5.29 -9.28
CA CYS A 151 -1.14 -4.18 -8.62
C CYS A 151 -1.08 -2.91 -9.49
N VAL A 152 -2.19 -2.18 -9.52
CA VAL A 152 -2.30 -0.92 -10.30
C VAL A 152 -1.40 0.16 -9.70
N ALA A 153 -1.27 0.16 -8.38
CA ALA A 153 -0.43 1.10 -7.64
C ALA A 153 -0.02 0.52 -6.28
N TYR A 154 1.03 1.11 -5.72
CA TYR A 154 1.49 0.86 -4.36
C TYR A 154 1.61 2.18 -3.61
N TYR A 155 1.13 2.19 -2.39
CA TYR A 155 1.29 3.32 -1.47
C TYR A 155 1.93 2.83 -0.17
N GLY A 156 3.16 3.24 0.06
CA GLY A 156 3.93 2.86 1.23
C GLY A 156 5.28 3.53 1.25
N THR A 157 6.06 3.22 2.29
CA THR A 157 7.40 3.75 2.46
C THR A 157 8.40 2.93 1.65
N ASN A 158 9.37 3.59 1.01
CA ASN A 158 10.55 2.89 0.52
C ASN A 158 11.35 2.38 1.71
N SER A 159 11.25 1.09 1.99
CA SER A 159 11.86 0.49 3.17
C SER A 159 13.37 0.53 3.16
N TYR A 160 14.00 0.36 1.98
CA TYR A 160 15.45 0.47 1.84
C TYR A 160 15.92 1.89 2.18
N ASP A 161 15.35 2.91 1.55
CA ASP A 161 15.73 4.30 1.80
C ASP A 161 15.46 4.71 3.25
N SER A 162 14.36 4.22 3.83
CA SER A 162 14.06 4.44 5.25
C SER A 162 15.15 3.87 6.16
N GLY A 163 15.65 2.68 5.85
CA GLY A 163 16.76 2.07 6.57
C GLY A 163 18.07 2.82 6.37
N TYR A 164 18.36 3.21 5.14
CA TYR A 164 19.54 3.98 4.78
C TYR A 164 19.60 5.33 5.53
N ILE A 165 18.47 6.04 5.60
CA ILE A 165 18.33 7.27 6.38
C ILE A 165 18.53 7.00 7.88
N ALA A 166 17.95 5.92 8.41
CA ALA A 166 18.14 5.54 9.80
C ALA A 166 19.62 5.25 10.14
N GLY A 167 20.32 4.56 9.24
CA GLY A 167 21.77 4.33 9.34
C GLY A 167 22.55 5.63 9.37
N ARG A 168 22.19 6.59 8.53
CA ARG A 168 22.80 7.92 8.53
C ARG A 168 22.57 8.65 9.86
N LEU A 169 21.33 8.71 10.30
CA LEU A 169 20.98 9.43 11.53
C LEU A 169 21.69 8.85 12.76
N LEU A 170 21.78 7.51 12.83
CA LEU A 170 22.49 6.86 13.92
C LEU A 170 24.01 7.11 13.84
N TYR A 171 24.60 6.96 12.65
CA TYR A 171 26.04 7.17 12.45
C TYR A 171 26.50 8.57 12.88
N GLU A 172 25.66 9.60 12.70
CA GLU A 172 25.94 10.97 13.12
C GLU A 172 25.91 11.15 14.66
N GLN A 173 25.40 10.16 15.41
CA GLN A 173 25.23 10.22 16.88
C GLN A 173 26.21 9.32 17.65
N ILE A 174 26.89 8.40 16.98
CA ILE A 174 27.75 7.38 17.61
C ILE A 174 29.19 7.49 17.11
N ASN A 175 30.13 6.91 17.86
CA ASN A 175 31.49 6.74 17.36
C ASN A 175 31.55 5.54 16.39
N PRO A 176 32.41 5.57 15.37
CA PRO A 176 32.50 4.50 14.36
C PRO A 176 32.87 3.12 14.91
N THR A 177 33.33 3.03 16.14
CA THR A 177 33.76 1.78 16.81
C THR A 177 32.74 1.28 17.85
N GLU A 178 31.69 2.05 18.14
CA GLU A 178 30.63 1.62 19.06
C GLU A 178 29.80 0.50 18.43
N ASN A 179 29.26 -0.41 19.28
CA ASN A 179 28.47 -1.53 18.79
C ASN A 179 26.99 -1.16 18.69
N ILE A 180 26.29 -1.72 17.73
CA ILE A 180 24.87 -1.47 17.44
C ILE A 180 24.08 -2.75 17.62
N ALA A 181 22.87 -2.67 18.20
CA ALA A 181 21.88 -3.72 18.19
C ALA A 181 20.66 -3.34 17.34
N ILE A 182 20.29 -4.20 16.41
CA ILE A 182 19.06 -4.09 15.61
C ILE A 182 18.04 -5.06 16.18
N PHE A 183 16.93 -4.55 16.69
CA PHE A 183 15.81 -5.35 17.18
C PHE A 183 14.77 -5.51 16.10
N ARG A 184 14.46 -6.75 15.76
CA ARG A 184 13.45 -7.11 14.73
C ARG A 184 12.28 -7.82 15.37
N PHE A 185 11.08 -7.28 15.18
CA PHE A 185 9.86 -8.02 15.52
C PHE A 185 9.52 -9.01 14.43
N ILE A 186 9.41 -10.28 14.82
CA ILE A 186 8.92 -11.37 13.95
C ILE A 186 7.50 -11.76 14.38
N ARG A 187 6.69 -12.17 13.42
CA ARG A 187 5.34 -12.70 13.65
C ARG A 187 5.34 -14.20 13.48
N LYS A 188 4.46 -14.88 14.19
CA LYS A 188 4.30 -16.32 14.09
C LYS A 188 3.85 -16.70 12.66
N GLY A 189 4.64 -17.57 12.01
CA GLY A 189 4.36 -17.98 10.63
C GLY A 189 4.97 -17.11 9.54
N GLU A 190 5.58 -15.95 9.88
CA GLU A 190 6.32 -15.10 8.94
C GLU A 190 7.80 -15.04 9.33
N MET A 191 8.62 -15.87 8.69
CA MET A 191 10.07 -15.84 8.95
C MET A 191 10.77 -14.64 8.32
N GLN A 192 10.20 -14.01 7.30
CA GLN A 192 10.83 -12.90 6.58
C GLN A 192 9.78 -11.89 6.11
N VAL A 193 9.71 -10.76 6.81
CA VAL A 193 8.96 -9.60 6.33
C VAL A 193 9.87 -8.78 5.41
N THR A 194 9.61 -8.79 4.13
CA THR A 194 10.43 -8.15 3.09
C THR A 194 10.78 -6.69 3.43
N GLN A 195 9.86 -5.94 4.02
CA GLN A 195 10.09 -4.57 4.46
C GLN A 195 11.18 -4.47 5.54
N VAL A 196 11.10 -5.33 6.56
CA VAL A 196 12.07 -5.33 7.67
C VAL A 196 13.45 -5.66 7.17
N MET A 197 13.54 -6.62 6.24
CA MET A 197 14.80 -7.01 5.63
C MET A 197 15.38 -5.88 4.76
N LYS A 198 14.57 -5.25 3.89
CA LYS A 198 15.02 -4.12 3.05
C LYS A 198 15.42 -2.92 3.89
N ARG A 199 14.72 -2.66 5.00
CA ARG A 199 15.11 -1.58 5.93
C ARG A 199 16.45 -1.87 6.60
N GLU A 200 16.66 -3.10 7.06
CA GLU A 200 17.96 -3.49 7.64
C GLU A 200 19.08 -3.48 6.58
N GLU A 201 18.80 -3.91 5.36
CA GLU A 201 19.74 -3.84 4.23
C GLU A 201 20.18 -2.40 3.97
N GLY A 202 19.24 -1.46 3.84
CA GLY A 202 19.56 -0.05 3.66
C GLY A 202 20.37 0.53 4.81
N PHE A 203 20.03 0.18 6.05
CA PHE A 203 20.75 0.59 7.24
C PHE A 203 22.20 0.09 7.21
N ARG A 204 22.42 -1.19 6.93
CA ARG A 204 23.74 -1.79 6.89
C ARG A 204 24.58 -1.25 5.73
N ASN A 205 23.96 -1.00 4.58
CA ASN A 205 24.65 -0.46 3.42
C ASN A 205 25.19 0.95 3.69
N TYR A 206 24.41 1.82 4.35
CA TYR A 206 24.92 3.13 4.75
C TYR A 206 26.15 3.02 5.65
N LEU A 207 26.10 2.18 6.68
CA LEU A 207 27.22 1.97 7.60
C LEU A 207 28.47 1.39 6.89
N ALA A 208 28.26 0.45 5.97
CA ALA A 208 29.34 -0.12 5.17
C ALA A 208 30.02 0.93 4.27
N GLU A 209 29.24 1.82 3.63
CA GLU A 209 29.79 2.94 2.84
C GLU A 209 30.61 3.92 3.69
N LYS A 210 30.34 4.01 4.98
CA LYS A 210 31.07 4.83 5.95
C LYS A 210 32.27 4.13 6.59
N ASN A 211 32.55 2.88 6.19
CA ASN A 211 33.59 2.03 6.78
C ASN A 211 33.41 1.90 8.31
N TYR A 212 32.16 1.64 8.74
CA TYR A 212 31.85 1.45 10.15
C TYR A 212 32.50 0.18 10.69
N ASP A 213 33.30 0.33 11.77
CA ASP A 213 34.11 -0.76 12.34
C ASP A 213 33.45 -1.47 13.53
N GLY A 214 32.37 -0.91 14.09
CA GLY A 214 31.62 -1.50 15.19
C GLY A 214 30.85 -2.76 14.78
N ARG A 215 30.55 -3.61 15.75
CA ARG A 215 29.72 -4.80 15.52
C ARG A 215 28.24 -4.43 15.43
N ILE A 216 27.53 -5.08 14.53
CA ILE A 216 26.07 -4.94 14.36
C ILE A 216 25.41 -6.25 14.74
N TYR A 217 24.79 -6.29 15.90
CA TYR A 217 24.01 -7.41 16.40
C TYR A 217 22.60 -7.37 15.84
N SER A 218 21.99 -8.53 15.58
CA SER A 218 20.60 -8.66 15.19
C SER A 218 19.86 -9.51 16.20
N VAL A 219 18.86 -8.93 16.85
CA VAL A 219 18.07 -9.59 17.91
C VAL A 219 16.63 -9.74 17.42
N GLN A 220 16.10 -10.96 17.51
CA GLN A 220 14.71 -11.23 17.13
C GLN A 220 13.81 -11.11 18.36
N LEU A 221 12.76 -10.33 18.22
CA LEU A 221 11.68 -10.18 19.19
C LEU A 221 10.39 -10.72 18.60
N HIS A 222 9.48 -11.17 19.43
CA HIS A 222 8.19 -11.74 19.02
C HIS A 222 7.09 -10.70 19.19
N ALA A 223 6.35 -10.38 18.13
CA ALA A 223 5.33 -9.35 18.16
C ALA A 223 4.14 -9.68 19.11
N ASP A 224 3.90 -10.96 19.34
CA ASP A 224 2.79 -11.51 20.14
C ASP A 224 3.21 -12.06 21.52
N GLU A 225 4.50 -11.98 21.90
CA GLU A 225 5.02 -12.56 23.14
C GLU A 225 5.85 -11.52 23.95
N PRO A 226 5.22 -10.46 24.54
CA PRO A 226 5.95 -9.37 25.19
C PRO A 226 6.79 -9.83 26.39
N GLU A 227 6.33 -10.80 27.18
CA GLU A 227 7.08 -11.32 28.34
C GLU A 227 8.36 -12.06 27.90
N LYS A 228 8.30 -12.81 26.82
CA LYS A 228 9.45 -13.45 26.22
C LYS A 228 10.48 -12.44 25.71
N ASN A 229 9.99 -11.33 25.15
CA ASN A 229 10.85 -10.25 24.67
C ASN A 229 11.64 -9.61 25.82
N ILE A 230 11.04 -9.44 26.99
CA ILE A 230 11.74 -8.93 28.18
C ILE A 230 12.90 -9.87 28.54
N SER A 231 12.68 -11.18 28.54
CA SER A 231 13.74 -12.15 28.81
C SER A 231 14.87 -12.09 27.76
N ILE A 232 14.50 -12.03 26.47
CA ILE A 232 15.48 -11.92 25.37
C ILE A 232 16.32 -10.65 25.50
N LEU A 233 15.68 -9.50 25.78
CA LEU A 233 16.36 -8.22 25.95
C LEU A 233 17.30 -8.23 27.14
N ASN A 234 16.86 -8.72 28.29
CA ASN A 234 17.68 -8.82 29.48
C ASN A 234 18.92 -9.70 29.25
N THR A 235 18.73 -10.89 28.67
CA THR A 235 19.84 -11.80 28.34
C THR A 235 20.82 -11.11 27.38
N PHE A 236 20.31 -10.49 26.31
CA PHE A 236 21.16 -9.80 25.35
C PHE A 236 21.98 -8.66 25.99
N LEU A 237 21.37 -7.83 26.82
CA LEU A 237 22.04 -6.71 27.50
C LEU A 237 23.04 -7.18 28.58
N GLU A 238 22.80 -8.34 29.21
CA GLU A 238 23.75 -8.95 30.14
C GLU A 238 25.00 -9.51 29.44
N GLU A 239 24.80 -10.12 28.26
CA GLU A 239 25.88 -10.73 27.45
C GLU A 239 26.67 -9.71 26.63
N HIS A 240 26.06 -8.56 26.27
CA HIS A 240 26.61 -7.55 25.38
C HIS A 240 26.65 -6.16 26.02
N LYS A 241 27.38 -6.05 27.13
CA LYS A 241 27.56 -4.78 27.87
C LYS A 241 28.30 -3.70 27.07
N GLU A 242 28.93 -4.09 25.98
CA GLU A 242 29.60 -3.19 25.04
C GLU A 242 28.65 -2.51 24.03
N VAL A 243 27.36 -2.82 24.04
CA VAL A 243 26.32 -2.12 23.27
C VAL A 243 25.74 -1.02 24.17
N ASN A 244 25.90 0.22 23.76
CA ASN A 244 25.47 1.41 24.50
C ASN A 244 24.09 1.90 24.02
#